data_85188171922beb45a3f6997ee506bfec
#
_entry.id   85188171922beb45a3f6997ee506bfec
#
_cell.length_a   1.000
_cell.length_b   1.000
_cell.length_c   1.000
_cell.angle_alpha   90.00
_cell.angle_beta   90.00
_cell.angle_gamma   90.00
#
_symmetry.space_group_name_H-M   'P 1'
#
loop_
_entity.id
_entity.type
_entity.pdbx_description
1 polymer ?
#
loop_
_entity_poly.entity_id
_entity_poly.type
_entity_poly.pdbx_seq_one_letter_code
_entity_poly.pdbx_strand_id
1 'polypeptide(L)'
;MLLTREQFEKMRVVKDLGIVLKDFEPMVKDPKWLWSGRKIENFNLLPREAWGNWLVSVILRKMHNRDITFADSEEGDGFIIDKTIRSIFPTEHVCALDIPKGKKWPKGEQRAIAAINQKIDKGHNYAAGKILIAFFDGAGEFFRNKIRESIFRRHNFEAVFCVGLLNSGPDGYS
;
A
#
# COMPACT_ATOMS: atom_id res chain seq x y z
N MET A 1 8.53 -17.77 -2.30
CA MET A 1 9.62 -17.61 -1.31
C MET A 1 9.10 -18.04 0.06
N LEU A 2 9.85 -18.83 0.80
CA LEU A 2 9.46 -19.20 2.17
C LEU A 2 9.79 -18.06 3.13
N LEU A 3 8.97 -17.94 4.20
CA LEU A 3 9.22 -17.01 5.28
C LEU A 3 10.60 -17.28 5.89
N THR A 4 11.47 -16.29 5.88
CA THR A 4 12.73 -16.38 6.60
C THR A 4 12.51 -16.13 8.09
N ARG A 5 13.39 -16.65 8.93
CA ARG A 5 13.36 -16.38 10.37
C ARG A 5 13.44 -14.87 10.65
N GLU A 6 14.30 -14.16 9.95
CA GLU A 6 14.45 -12.71 10.09
C GLU A 6 13.14 -11.95 9.74
N GLN A 7 12.46 -12.34 8.66
CA GLN A 7 11.16 -11.75 8.30
C GLN A 7 10.10 -12.03 9.35
N PHE A 8 10.09 -13.26 9.91
CA PHE A 8 9.15 -13.62 10.98
C PHE A 8 9.42 -12.83 12.27
N GLU A 9 10.68 -12.65 12.65
CA GLU A 9 11.07 -11.88 13.83
C GLU A 9 10.71 -10.39 13.70
N LYS A 10 10.63 -9.84 12.48
CA LYS A 10 10.20 -8.47 12.21
C LYS A 10 8.67 -8.27 12.23
N MET A 11 7.91 -9.34 12.17
CA MET A 11 6.44 -9.29 12.27
C MET A 11 6.03 -9.22 13.73
N ARG A 12 5.19 -8.24 14.07
CA ARG A 12 4.63 -8.10 15.41
C ARG A 12 3.22 -8.66 15.49
N VAL A 13 2.40 -8.36 14.48
CA VAL A 13 1.00 -8.77 14.44
C VAL A 13 0.61 -9.21 13.04
N VAL A 14 0.06 -10.41 12.94
CA VAL A 14 -0.60 -10.93 11.74
C VAL A 14 -2.11 -10.80 11.94
N LYS A 15 -2.78 -10.14 11.03
CA LYS A 15 -4.22 -9.87 11.15
C LYS A 15 -5.05 -10.84 10.31
N ASP A 16 -6.14 -11.34 10.90
CA ASP A 16 -7.24 -11.91 10.12
C ASP A 16 -8.03 -10.81 9.41
N LEU A 17 -8.27 -10.99 8.10
CA LEU A 17 -8.90 -9.93 7.29
C LEU A 17 -10.34 -9.60 7.72
N GLY A 18 -11.06 -10.57 8.27
CA GLY A 18 -12.43 -10.35 8.76
C GLY A 18 -12.46 -9.50 10.04
N ILE A 19 -11.47 -9.70 10.92
CA ILE A 19 -11.32 -8.91 12.13
C ILE A 19 -10.86 -7.49 11.79
N VAL A 20 -9.89 -7.38 10.89
CA VAL A 20 -9.34 -6.09 10.44
C VAL A 20 -10.40 -5.17 9.88
N LEU A 21 -11.40 -5.70 9.18
CA LEU A 21 -12.48 -4.88 8.65
C LEU A 21 -13.22 -4.12 9.76
N LYS A 22 -13.46 -4.77 10.90
CA LYS A 22 -14.08 -4.12 12.07
C LYS A 22 -13.17 -3.07 12.70
N ASP A 23 -11.88 -3.39 12.81
CA ASP A 23 -10.89 -2.47 13.39
C ASP A 23 -10.71 -1.20 12.52
N PHE A 24 -10.87 -1.34 11.19
CA PHE A 24 -10.69 -0.23 10.25
C PHE A 24 -11.98 0.53 9.93
N GLU A 25 -13.14 0.02 10.28
CA GLU A 25 -14.41 0.67 9.97
C GLU A 25 -14.45 2.16 10.41
N PRO A 26 -14.00 2.53 11.62
CA PRO A 26 -13.94 3.94 12.01
C PRO A 26 -12.99 4.78 11.15
N MET A 27 -11.91 4.17 10.66
CA MET A 27 -10.91 4.85 9.83
C MET A 27 -11.39 5.03 8.40
N VAL A 28 -12.18 4.09 7.88
CA VAL A 28 -12.79 4.17 6.54
C VAL A 28 -13.77 5.32 6.45
N LYS A 29 -14.49 5.59 7.55
CA LYS A 29 -15.53 6.60 7.59
C LYS A 29 -15.02 8.03 7.81
N ASP A 30 -13.76 8.21 8.17
CA ASP A 30 -13.19 9.53 8.47
C ASP A 30 -11.83 9.73 7.74
N PRO A 31 -11.81 10.58 6.69
CA PRO A 31 -10.62 10.85 5.88
C PRO A 31 -9.39 11.29 6.67
N LYS A 32 -9.59 11.93 7.83
CA LYS A 32 -8.46 12.40 8.65
C LYS A 32 -7.47 11.31 9.02
N TRP A 33 -7.92 10.05 9.10
CA TRP A 33 -7.06 8.94 9.41
C TRP A 33 -6.04 8.63 8.31
N LEU A 34 -6.37 8.90 7.03
CA LEU A 34 -5.44 8.73 5.92
C LEU A 34 -4.24 9.70 6.00
N TRP A 35 -4.44 10.82 6.67
CA TRP A 35 -3.42 11.85 6.89
C TRP A 35 -2.70 11.73 8.22
N SER A 36 -3.12 10.81 9.08
CA SER A 36 -2.54 10.63 10.38
C SER A 36 -1.10 10.14 10.28
N GLY A 37 -0.17 10.88 10.86
CA GLY A 37 1.21 10.46 11.05
C GLY A 37 1.42 9.57 12.28
N ARG A 38 0.35 9.19 13.00
CA ARG A 38 0.42 8.32 14.17
C ARG A 38 0.17 6.88 13.75
N LYS A 39 1.02 5.97 14.21
CA LYS A 39 0.81 4.54 14.05
C LYS A 39 -0.41 4.07 14.83
N ILE A 40 -1.04 3.02 14.33
CA ILE A 40 -2.16 2.37 15.01
C ILE A 40 -1.62 1.73 16.29
N GLU A 41 -2.35 1.90 17.40
CA GLU A 41 -2.00 1.28 18.67
C GLU A 41 -1.91 -0.24 18.52
N ASN A 42 -0.85 -0.81 19.06
CA ASN A 42 -0.54 -2.25 18.96
C ASN A 42 -0.38 -2.81 17.54
N PHE A 43 -0.19 -1.91 16.56
CA PHE A 43 0.04 -2.29 15.16
C PHE A 43 0.97 -1.27 14.51
N ASN A 44 2.21 -1.64 14.27
CA ASN A 44 3.30 -0.71 13.93
C ASN A 44 3.20 -0.11 12.51
N LEU A 45 2.00 0.17 12.04
CA LEU A 45 1.72 0.77 10.73
C LEU A 45 0.96 2.08 10.89
N LEU A 46 1.19 3.00 9.95
CA LEU A 46 0.30 4.14 9.79
C LEU A 46 -1.08 3.67 9.30
N PRO A 47 -2.17 4.37 9.60
CA PRO A 47 -3.50 3.99 9.13
C PRO A 47 -3.57 3.74 7.63
N ARG A 48 -2.94 4.60 6.80
CA ARG A 48 -2.90 4.43 5.34
C ARG A 48 -2.10 3.19 4.90
N GLU A 49 -1.02 2.84 5.60
CA GLU A 49 -0.21 1.65 5.31
C GLU A 49 -1.00 0.38 5.62
N ALA A 50 -1.60 0.33 6.80
CA ALA A 50 -2.48 -0.76 7.19
C ALA A 50 -3.65 -0.92 6.23
N TRP A 51 -4.28 0.20 5.83
CA TRP A 51 -5.35 0.23 4.86
C TRP A 51 -4.92 -0.28 3.48
N GLY A 52 -3.78 0.19 2.97
CA GLY A 52 -3.25 -0.26 1.68
C GLY A 52 -2.92 -1.74 1.68
N ASN A 53 -2.26 -2.23 2.72
CA ASN A 53 -1.96 -3.65 2.89
C ASN A 53 -3.25 -4.50 2.92
N TRP A 54 -4.27 -4.03 3.63
CA TRP A 54 -5.57 -4.69 3.68
C TRP A 54 -6.24 -4.76 2.31
N LEU A 55 -6.37 -3.61 1.62
CA LEU A 55 -6.99 -3.55 0.29
C LEU A 55 -6.29 -4.45 -0.72
N VAL A 56 -4.95 -4.41 -0.76
CA VAL A 56 -4.16 -5.26 -1.65
C VAL A 56 -4.34 -6.73 -1.30
N SER A 57 -4.37 -7.08 -0.01
CA SER A 57 -4.64 -8.47 0.42
C SER A 57 -6.01 -8.96 -0.03
N VAL A 58 -7.06 -8.13 0.09
CA VAL A 58 -8.41 -8.47 -0.35
C VAL A 58 -8.48 -8.66 -1.87
N ILE A 59 -7.85 -7.77 -2.62
CA ILE A 59 -7.82 -7.85 -4.08
C ILE A 59 -7.08 -9.11 -4.54
N LEU A 60 -5.89 -9.37 -4.01
CA LEU A 60 -5.10 -10.54 -4.34
C LEU A 60 -5.81 -11.84 -3.96
N ARG A 61 -6.50 -11.87 -2.81
CA ARG A 61 -7.35 -12.98 -2.38
C ARG A 61 -8.43 -13.28 -3.40
N LYS A 62 -9.13 -12.24 -3.86
CA LYS A 62 -10.19 -12.37 -4.88
C LYS A 62 -9.64 -12.80 -6.24
N MET A 63 -8.53 -12.22 -6.67
CA MET A 63 -7.95 -12.50 -7.99
C MET A 63 -7.39 -13.93 -8.11
N HIS A 64 -6.80 -14.43 -7.06
CA HIS A 64 -6.08 -15.71 -7.10
C HIS A 64 -6.79 -16.84 -6.37
N ASN A 65 -7.91 -16.58 -5.70
CA ASN A 65 -8.62 -17.54 -4.84
C ASN A 65 -7.68 -18.20 -3.81
N ARG A 66 -6.87 -17.37 -3.14
CA ARG A 66 -5.84 -17.80 -2.18
C ARG A 66 -6.10 -17.23 -0.81
N ASP A 67 -5.58 -17.90 0.22
CA ASP A 67 -5.62 -17.39 1.60
C ASP A 67 -4.48 -16.40 1.81
N ILE A 68 -4.79 -15.12 1.64
CA ILE A 68 -3.84 -14.01 1.74
C ILE A 68 -4.23 -13.11 2.91
N THR A 69 -3.26 -12.68 3.67
CA THR A 69 -3.41 -11.71 4.76
C THR A 69 -2.23 -10.76 4.78
N PHE A 70 -2.13 -9.93 5.81
CA PHE A 70 -0.99 -9.04 5.99
C PHE A 70 -0.53 -8.99 7.44
N ALA A 71 0.68 -8.49 7.64
CA ALA A 71 1.27 -8.24 8.95
C ALA A 71 1.89 -6.85 8.99
N ASP A 72 2.07 -6.36 10.20
CA ASP A 72 2.93 -5.19 10.44
C ASP A 72 4.41 -5.54 10.29
N SER A 73 5.26 -4.52 10.34
CA SER A 73 6.71 -4.66 10.33
C SER A 73 7.35 -3.69 11.31
N GLU A 74 8.45 -4.08 11.91
CA GLU A 74 9.25 -3.17 12.75
C GLU A 74 10.03 -2.15 11.93
N GLU A 75 10.50 -2.53 10.74
CA GLU A 75 11.42 -1.73 9.93
C GLU A 75 10.85 -1.26 8.59
N GLY A 76 9.59 -1.57 8.27
CA GLY A 76 9.00 -1.27 6.97
C GLY A 76 7.51 -0.99 7.05
N ASP A 77 6.90 -0.92 5.90
CA ASP A 77 5.49 -0.54 5.74
C ASP A 77 4.55 -1.78 5.80
N GLY A 78 5.09 -2.95 6.19
CA GLY A 78 4.35 -4.20 6.40
C GLY A 78 4.73 -5.34 5.46
N PHE A 79 3.92 -6.40 5.50
CA PHE A 79 4.08 -7.60 4.67
C PHE A 79 2.72 -8.06 4.15
N ILE A 80 2.69 -8.53 2.91
CA ILE A 80 1.61 -9.36 2.37
C ILE A 80 2.03 -10.82 2.51
N ILE A 81 1.16 -11.63 3.08
CA ILE A 81 1.42 -13.05 3.36
C ILE A 81 0.44 -13.90 2.54
N ASP A 82 0.95 -14.67 1.61
CA ASP A 82 0.17 -15.68 0.88
C ASP A 82 0.39 -17.04 1.56
N LYS A 83 -0.58 -17.44 2.39
CA LYS A 83 -0.52 -18.70 3.15
C LYS A 83 -0.66 -19.93 2.25
N THR A 84 -1.31 -19.78 1.10
CA THR A 84 -1.53 -20.89 0.15
C THR A 84 -0.22 -21.35 -0.48
N ILE A 85 0.59 -20.41 -0.93
CA ILE A 85 1.88 -20.70 -1.57
C ILE A 85 3.07 -20.49 -0.62
N ARG A 86 2.79 -20.18 0.65
CA ARG A 86 3.79 -19.94 1.70
C ARG A 86 4.83 -18.89 1.28
N SER A 87 4.34 -17.78 0.74
CA SER A 87 5.20 -16.67 0.30
C SER A 87 4.88 -15.41 1.06
N ILE A 88 5.91 -14.58 1.22
CA ILE A 88 5.82 -13.29 1.89
C ILE A 88 6.45 -12.24 1.00
N PHE A 89 5.79 -11.11 0.93
CA PHE A 89 6.22 -9.96 0.18
C PHE A 89 6.25 -8.75 1.11
N PRO A 90 7.43 -8.19 1.41
CA PRO A 90 7.52 -6.91 2.08
C PRO A 90 6.78 -5.84 1.27
N THR A 91 6.12 -4.93 1.94
CA THR A 91 5.45 -3.80 1.29
C THR A 91 6.21 -2.51 1.48
N GLU A 92 6.14 -1.66 0.49
CA GLU A 92 6.58 -0.28 0.51
C GLU A 92 5.42 0.61 0.13
N HIS A 93 5.28 1.73 0.82
CA HIS A 93 4.24 2.69 0.56
C HIS A 93 4.79 4.01 0.05
N VAL A 94 4.03 4.64 -0.82
CA VAL A 94 4.25 6.04 -1.19
C VAL A 94 2.90 6.74 -1.26
N CYS A 95 2.86 7.96 -0.78
CA CYS A 95 1.65 8.77 -0.82
C CYS A 95 1.81 9.90 -1.83
N ALA A 96 1.03 9.87 -2.90
CA ALA A 96 0.99 10.95 -3.88
C ALA A 96 0.27 12.20 -3.35
N LEU A 97 -0.30 12.13 -2.15
CA LEU A 97 -0.93 13.25 -1.46
C LEU A 97 0.09 14.10 -0.70
N ASP A 98 1.23 13.52 -0.32
CA ASP A 98 2.26 14.22 0.44
C ASP A 98 2.96 15.23 -0.47
N ILE A 99 2.64 16.51 -0.32
CA ILE A 99 3.25 17.60 -1.10
C ILE A 99 4.44 18.16 -0.32
N PRO A 100 5.67 18.00 -0.81
CA PRO A 100 6.81 18.66 -0.19
C PRO A 100 6.66 20.18 -0.23
N LYS A 101 6.93 20.82 0.91
CA LYS A 101 6.83 22.28 1.01
C LYS A 101 7.67 22.96 -0.10
N GLY A 102 7.07 23.91 -0.80
CA GLY A 102 7.75 24.75 -1.79
C GLY A 102 7.92 24.15 -3.19
N LYS A 103 7.38 22.96 -3.49
CA LYS A 103 7.41 22.38 -4.84
C LYS A 103 6.04 22.47 -5.52
N LYS A 104 6.04 22.82 -6.83
CA LYS A 104 4.86 22.61 -7.68
C LYS A 104 4.74 21.11 -7.95
N TRP A 105 3.62 20.52 -7.55
CA TRP A 105 3.34 19.13 -7.85
C TRP A 105 2.52 18.97 -9.12
N PRO A 106 2.77 17.89 -9.88
CA PRO A 106 1.92 17.52 -11.01
C PRO A 106 0.47 17.26 -10.53
N LYS A 107 -0.46 17.30 -11.46
CA LYS A 107 -1.88 16.99 -11.23
C LYS A 107 -2.22 15.61 -11.79
N GLY A 108 -3.32 15.03 -11.30
CA GLY A 108 -3.83 13.77 -11.82
C GLY A 108 -2.82 12.62 -11.76
N GLU A 109 -2.81 11.78 -12.78
CA GLU A 109 -1.91 10.62 -12.87
C GLU A 109 -0.42 10.95 -12.79
N GLN A 110 -0.02 12.16 -13.20
CA GLN A 110 1.39 12.58 -13.12
C GLN A 110 1.88 12.67 -11.67
N ARG A 111 0.97 12.96 -10.72
CA ARG A 111 1.30 12.96 -9.30
C ARG A 111 1.62 11.53 -8.81
N ALA A 112 0.80 10.56 -9.20
CA ALA A 112 1.06 9.16 -8.86
C ALA A 112 2.36 8.66 -9.50
N ILE A 113 2.60 8.99 -10.77
CA ILE A 113 3.84 8.65 -11.49
C ILE A 113 5.05 9.24 -10.78
N ALA A 114 5.00 10.51 -10.37
CA ALA A 114 6.10 11.16 -9.66
C ALA A 114 6.38 10.50 -8.31
N ALA A 115 5.35 10.14 -7.57
CA ALA A 115 5.48 9.44 -6.29
C ALA A 115 6.09 8.03 -6.46
N ILE A 116 5.63 7.28 -7.47
CA ILE A 116 6.17 5.95 -7.79
C ILE A 116 7.65 6.05 -8.21
N ASN A 117 7.99 7.02 -9.07
CA ASN A 117 9.37 7.22 -9.50
C ASN A 117 10.32 7.50 -8.33
N GLN A 118 9.91 8.22 -7.29
CA GLN A 118 10.73 8.39 -6.08
C GLN A 118 11.15 7.06 -5.42
N LYS A 119 10.31 6.03 -5.52
CA LYS A 119 10.63 4.70 -5.01
C LYS A 119 11.47 3.89 -6.00
N ILE A 120 11.23 4.05 -7.32
CA ILE A 120 12.03 3.42 -8.37
C ILE A 120 13.47 3.94 -8.34
N ASP A 121 13.65 5.24 -8.15
CA ASP A 121 14.95 5.91 -8.15
C ASP A 121 15.86 5.48 -6.96
N LYS A 122 15.30 4.80 -5.95
CA LYS A 122 16.09 4.17 -4.88
C LYS A 122 16.88 2.93 -5.35
N GLY A 123 16.60 2.45 -6.55
CA GLY A 123 17.38 1.42 -7.23
C GLY A 123 16.87 0.00 -7.06
N HIS A 124 17.59 -0.90 -7.77
CA HIS A 124 17.19 -2.31 -7.90
C HIS A 124 17.10 -3.04 -6.55
N ASN A 125 18.15 -2.95 -5.75
CA ASN A 125 18.24 -3.68 -4.48
C ASN A 125 17.16 -3.24 -3.47
N TYR A 126 16.74 -1.99 -3.55
CA TYR A 126 15.65 -1.48 -2.71
C TYR A 126 14.30 -2.09 -3.08
N ALA A 127 14.05 -2.27 -4.37
CA ALA A 127 12.74 -2.67 -4.90
C ALA A 127 12.55 -4.19 -4.97
N ALA A 128 13.65 -4.95 -5.10
CA ALA A 128 13.58 -6.39 -5.36
C ALA A 128 12.82 -7.16 -4.27
N GLY A 129 11.86 -7.97 -4.72
CA GLY A 129 11.04 -8.81 -3.85
C GLY A 129 9.93 -8.09 -3.08
N LYS A 130 9.76 -6.77 -3.28
CA LYS A 130 8.76 -5.97 -2.56
C LYS A 130 7.56 -5.64 -3.43
N ILE A 131 6.42 -5.43 -2.80
CA ILE A 131 5.21 -4.85 -3.41
C ILE A 131 5.20 -3.35 -3.09
N LEU A 132 5.04 -2.51 -4.11
CA LEU A 132 4.84 -1.07 -3.93
C LEU A 132 3.34 -0.74 -3.92
N ILE A 133 2.91 -0.01 -2.91
CA ILE A 133 1.54 0.50 -2.79
C ILE A 133 1.58 2.03 -2.85
N ALA A 134 1.03 2.59 -3.93
CA ALA A 134 0.98 4.03 -4.16
C ALA A 134 -0.43 4.55 -3.85
N PHE A 135 -0.53 5.37 -2.82
CA PHE A 135 -1.76 6.07 -2.48
C PHE A 135 -1.88 7.38 -3.26
N PHE A 136 -3.06 7.64 -3.81
CA PHE A 136 -3.39 8.91 -4.45
C PHE A 136 -4.83 9.33 -4.13
N ASP A 137 -5.15 10.62 -4.25
CA ASP A 137 -6.52 11.07 -4.29
C ASP A 137 -7.04 11.00 -5.73
N GLY A 138 -8.32 10.74 -5.88
CA GLY A 138 -8.98 10.68 -7.19
C GLY A 138 -9.25 12.05 -7.81
N ALA A 139 -8.68 13.13 -7.29
CA ALA A 139 -8.90 14.47 -7.81
C ALA A 139 -8.30 14.65 -9.20
N GLY A 140 -9.16 14.85 -10.19
CA GLY A 140 -8.80 15.04 -11.59
C GLY A 140 -8.93 13.76 -12.42
N GLU A 141 -8.55 13.87 -13.69
CA GLU A 141 -8.53 12.71 -14.59
C GLU A 141 -7.39 11.78 -14.25
N PHE A 142 -7.71 10.50 -14.20
CA PHE A 142 -6.76 9.46 -13.85
C PHE A 142 -6.78 8.33 -14.88
N PHE A 143 -5.73 8.24 -15.66
CA PHE A 143 -5.57 7.22 -16.70
C PHE A 143 -4.56 6.16 -16.27
N ARG A 144 -5.05 5.03 -15.78
CA ARG A 144 -4.22 3.91 -15.32
C ARG A 144 -3.18 3.46 -16.35
N ASN A 145 -3.52 3.53 -17.63
CA ASN A 145 -2.61 3.11 -18.71
C ASN A 145 -1.38 4.01 -18.78
N LYS A 146 -1.52 5.33 -18.56
CA LYS A 146 -0.39 6.27 -18.54
C LYS A 146 0.58 5.96 -17.41
N ILE A 147 0.06 5.58 -16.22
CA ILE A 147 0.93 5.14 -15.12
C ILE A 147 1.67 3.88 -15.53
N ARG A 148 0.94 2.85 -16.00
CA ARG A 148 1.54 1.59 -16.44
C ARG A 148 2.64 1.80 -17.47
N GLU A 149 2.39 2.57 -18.51
CA GLU A 149 3.36 2.87 -19.56
C GLU A 149 4.59 3.58 -19.02
N SER A 150 4.40 4.53 -18.10
CA SER A 150 5.50 5.32 -17.53
C SER A 150 6.45 4.53 -16.65
N ILE A 151 5.97 3.44 -16.01
CA ILE A 151 6.77 2.62 -15.09
C ILE A 151 7.15 1.24 -15.68
N PHE A 152 6.58 0.87 -16.81
CA PHE A 152 6.79 -0.44 -17.43
C PHE A 152 8.27 -0.70 -17.69
N ARG A 153 8.78 -1.83 -17.23
CA ARG A 153 10.20 -2.26 -17.31
C ARG A 153 11.21 -1.29 -16.65
N ARG A 154 10.73 -0.35 -15.84
CA ARG A 154 11.60 0.61 -15.14
C ARG A 154 11.76 0.31 -13.65
N HIS A 155 11.03 -0.64 -13.13
CA HIS A 155 11.08 -1.02 -11.72
C HIS A 155 11.37 -2.50 -11.53
N ASN A 156 11.82 -2.85 -10.32
CA ASN A 156 12.10 -4.21 -9.88
C ASN A 156 11.18 -4.64 -8.72
N PHE A 157 10.10 -3.91 -8.48
CA PHE A 157 9.06 -4.36 -7.57
C PHE A 157 8.35 -5.57 -8.15
N GLU A 158 7.94 -6.51 -7.31
CA GLU A 158 7.12 -7.66 -7.70
C GLU A 158 5.76 -7.23 -8.30
N ALA A 159 5.18 -6.19 -7.70
CA ALA A 159 3.99 -5.55 -8.21
C ALA A 159 3.91 -4.08 -7.75
N VAL A 160 3.18 -3.27 -8.51
CA VAL A 160 2.84 -1.89 -8.14
C VAL A 160 1.32 -1.77 -8.11
N PHE A 161 0.77 -1.48 -6.94
CA PHE A 161 -0.66 -1.22 -6.75
C PHE A 161 -0.88 0.28 -6.57
N CYS A 162 -1.86 0.80 -7.31
CA CYS A 162 -2.35 2.16 -7.11
C CYS A 162 -3.66 2.09 -6.33
N VAL A 163 -3.68 2.69 -5.17
CA VAL A 163 -4.85 2.76 -4.28
C VAL A 163 -5.31 4.20 -4.25
N GLY A 164 -6.49 4.46 -4.79
CA GLY A 164 -7.04 5.79 -4.92
C GLY A 164 -8.41 5.92 -4.28
N LEU A 165 -8.64 7.06 -3.66
CA LEU A 165 -9.96 7.48 -3.21
C LEU A 165 -10.68 8.11 -4.41
N LEU A 166 -11.67 7.43 -4.95
CA LEU A 166 -12.44 7.92 -6.11
C LEU A 166 -13.60 8.80 -5.68
N ASN A 167 -14.24 8.46 -4.58
CA ASN A 167 -15.36 9.21 -4.05
C ASN A 167 -15.42 9.11 -2.52
N SER A 168 -15.90 10.16 -1.86
CA SER A 168 -16.20 10.17 -0.43
C SER A 168 -17.60 10.71 -0.20
N GLY A 169 -18.37 10.04 0.63
CA GLY A 169 -19.75 10.42 0.96
C GLY A 169 -20.10 10.07 2.40
N PRO A 170 -21.37 10.35 2.82
CA PRO A 170 -21.83 10.02 4.16
C PRO A 170 -21.70 8.54 4.50
N ASP A 171 -21.78 7.68 3.48
CA ASP A 171 -21.77 6.22 3.61
C ASP A 171 -20.37 5.60 3.51
N GLY A 172 -19.31 6.42 3.38
CA GLY A 172 -17.93 5.98 3.30
C GLY A 172 -17.22 6.34 2.00
N TYR A 173 -16.26 5.51 1.59
CA TYR A 173 -15.39 5.72 0.42
C TYR A 173 -15.62 4.65 -0.64
N SER A 174 -15.38 5.01 -1.89
CA SER A 174 -15.24 4.09 -3.02
C SER A 174 -13.98 4.37 -3.84
#